data_c51358b163f95ad66b61f8ce01743eba
#
_entry.id   c51358b163f95ad66b61f8ce01743eba
#
_cell.length_a   1.000
_cell.length_b   1.000
_cell.length_c   1.000
_cell.angle_alpha   90.00
_cell.angle_beta   90.00
_cell.angle_gamma   90.00
#
_symmetry.space_group_name_H-M   'P 1'
#
loop_
_entity.id
_entity.type
_entity.pdbx_description
1 polymer ?
#
loop_
_entity_poly.entity_id
_entity_poly.type
_entity_poly.pdbx_seq_one_letter_code
_entity_poly.pdbx_strand_id
1 'polypeptide(L)'
;SSWRLPLYEGNIYLNSRDRRNKYDRSAKEIVDYFTPSYDGVKGISTWAGHGNDPLYYSLDVLKEIASYGYEHDGKKTIYIYPEMNHTDKDFGFVMKNQVYPLVEFMGTIKSNVAFRAKNVFWQGQVYTKDWEPVVSGKYAAEVIPILEETTDKTQDLSIAGRMGLWTAGSVDGWGVRCSRDDPSFDRSRQFSSQKLSNHVLRKTVYSLACGAKYIHNTAESDNETLEYHASLAYELLAKEALYVPKRNEILSISPVHLSMYNPQESYLTEAEDHKWWIYFDKDREETQPKVFSHMNASWLGASLTPWDFSTYASGVTDRRQNSIPTYPNGMVLITPVQNKALREKNSVRGNLADNLHPFYKSIMKEYITDGVDYLSADGKQRFKADEFYKQIKKDIEEGAKKLPVLVKGEKTGWVVAQVSPTHLRLTLVDGGYLAPMDRKVKVTLNNLAVKKVSDILDGTSYSVKDSSFDVTVPCGMFRFIDIELQKPFM
;
A
#
# COMPACT_ATOMS: atom_id res chain seq x y z
N SER A 1 15.41 -18.27 31.76
CA SER A 1 14.10 -18.40 31.13
C SER A 1 14.14 -17.76 29.77
N SER A 2 13.67 -18.48 28.79
CA SER A 2 13.55 -17.98 27.46
C SER A 2 12.56 -16.79 27.44
N TRP A 3 12.92 -15.65 26.93
CA TRP A 3 12.00 -14.54 26.67
C TRP A 3 10.84 -14.95 25.76
N ARG A 4 10.95 -16.13 25.19
CA ARG A 4 9.98 -16.72 24.31
C ARG A 4 8.85 -17.39 25.06
N LEU A 5 8.48 -17.12 26.20
CA LEU A 5 7.11 -17.45 26.43
C LEU A 5 6.72 -18.51 27.40
N PRO A 6 6.63 -18.15 28.60
CA PRO A 6 5.74 -18.85 29.54
C PRO A 6 4.29 -18.92 29.07
N LEU A 7 3.85 -17.92 28.29
CA LEU A 7 2.47 -17.78 27.82
C LEU A 7 2.01 -18.94 26.91
N TYR A 8 2.95 -19.58 26.21
CA TYR A 8 2.64 -20.63 25.26
C TYR A 8 3.25 -21.97 25.61
N GLU A 9 3.71 -22.10 26.82
CA GLU A 9 4.22 -23.36 27.31
C GLU A 9 3.14 -24.44 27.21
N GLY A 10 3.47 -25.57 26.55
CA GLY A 10 2.52 -26.62 26.25
C GLY A 10 1.75 -26.47 24.93
N ASN A 11 1.87 -25.36 24.21
CA ASN A 11 1.28 -25.18 22.90
C ASN A 11 2.22 -25.67 21.79
N ILE A 12 1.68 -26.51 20.95
CA ILE A 12 2.46 -27.22 19.92
C ILE A 12 2.89 -26.29 18.77
N TYR A 13 2.11 -25.24 18.53
CA TYR A 13 2.31 -24.42 17.35
C TYR A 13 3.61 -23.63 17.37
N LEU A 14 4.11 -23.31 18.53
CA LEU A 14 5.37 -22.59 18.67
C LEU A 14 6.55 -23.30 18.06
N ASN A 15 6.52 -24.62 18.07
CA ASN A 15 7.71 -25.41 17.87
C ASN A 15 7.94 -25.87 16.46
N SER A 16 6.93 -25.85 15.61
CA SER A 16 7.08 -26.32 14.23
C SER A 16 7.97 -25.40 13.38
N ARG A 17 8.09 -24.14 13.77
CA ARG A 17 8.87 -23.12 13.04
C ARG A 17 9.94 -22.46 13.88
N ASP A 18 9.88 -22.59 15.18
CA ASP A 18 10.90 -22.02 16.04
C ASP A 18 12.19 -22.82 15.93
N ARG A 19 13.07 -22.39 15.05
CA ARG A 19 14.38 -22.98 14.82
C ARG A 19 15.51 -22.18 15.44
N ARG A 20 15.19 -21.13 16.21
CA ARG A 20 16.20 -20.28 16.81
C ARG A 20 16.65 -20.80 18.16
N ASN A 21 17.87 -20.48 18.46
CA ASN A 21 18.41 -20.78 19.79
C ASN A 21 17.56 -20.10 20.87
N LYS A 22 17.35 -20.78 21.94
CA LYS A 22 16.74 -20.18 23.12
C LYS A 22 17.65 -19.06 23.62
N TYR A 23 17.06 -17.91 23.85
CA TYR A 23 17.74 -16.80 24.51
C TYR A 23 17.47 -16.92 26.01
N ASP A 24 18.52 -17.03 26.78
CA ASP A 24 18.41 -17.09 28.23
C ASP A 24 18.43 -15.68 28.83
N ARG A 25 17.32 -14.97 28.65
CA ARG A 25 17.13 -13.60 29.15
C ARG A 25 15.80 -13.48 29.87
N SER A 26 15.83 -12.82 31.01
CA SER A 26 14.61 -12.44 31.73
C SER A 26 13.86 -11.30 31.03
N ALA A 27 12.59 -11.15 31.34
CA ALA A 27 11.78 -10.04 30.88
C ALA A 27 12.46 -8.67 31.17
N LYS A 28 12.98 -8.54 32.41
CA LYS A 28 13.67 -7.33 32.82
C LYS A 28 14.90 -7.00 31.96
N GLU A 29 15.74 -7.98 31.66
CA GLU A 29 16.93 -7.79 30.81
C GLU A 29 16.54 -7.35 29.38
N ILE A 30 15.41 -7.81 28.88
CA ILE A 30 14.89 -7.39 27.57
C ILE A 30 14.40 -5.94 27.63
N VAL A 31 13.64 -5.59 28.65
CA VAL A 31 13.16 -4.21 28.85
C VAL A 31 14.33 -3.26 29.01
N ASP A 32 15.28 -3.58 29.88
CA ASP A 32 16.50 -2.79 30.12
C ASP A 32 17.34 -2.60 28.84
N TYR A 33 17.30 -3.55 27.91
CA TYR A 33 17.98 -3.43 26.62
C TYR A 33 17.29 -2.41 25.68
N PHE A 34 15.95 -2.34 25.70
CA PHE A 34 15.22 -1.46 24.81
C PHE A 34 15.07 -0.03 25.34
N THR A 35 15.01 0.16 26.63
CA THR A 35 14.73 1.47 27.25
C THR A 35 15.71 2.58 26.84
N PRO A 36 17.04 2.35 26.71
CA PRO A 36 17.97 3.36 26.23
C PRO A 36 17.70 3.80 24.78
N SER A 37 17.00 3.00 23.98
CA SER A 37 16.67 3.35 22.58
C SER A 37 15.71 4.52 22.48
N TYR A 38 15.06 4.90 23.58
CA TYR A 38 14.19 6.08 23.62
C TYR A 38 14.97 7.39 23.86
N ASP A 39 16.24 7.33 24.23
CA ASP A 39 17.01 8.52 24.54
C ASP A 39 17.25 9.38 23.29
N GLY A 40 16.97 10.66 23.41
CA GLY A 40 17.18 11.65 22.33
C GLY A 40 16.23 11.54 21.12
N VAL A 41 15.25 10.63 21.16
CA VAL A 41 14.30 10.44 20.06
C VAL A 41 12.84 10.65 20.51
N LYS A 42 11.93 10.87 19.55
CA LYS A 42 10.50 11.04 19.81
C LYS A 42 9.73 9.72 19.93
N GLY A 43 10.39 8.62 19.67
CA GLY A 43 9.82 7.27 19.71
C GLY A 43 10.71 6.26 18.99
N ILE A 44 10.37 4.99 19.12
CA ILE A 44 11.10 3.90 18.48
C ILE A 44 10.18 3.06 17.59
N SER A 45 10.78 2.36 16.63
CA SER A 45 10.13 1.26 15.93
C SER A 45 10.98 0.00 16.08
N THR A 46 10.35 -1.12 16.39
CA THR A 46 11.04 -2.41 16.57
C THR A 46 10.14 -3.58 16.22
N TRP A 47 10.74 -4.73 15.97
CA TRP A 47 9.98 -5.94 15.69
C TRP A 47 9.38 -6.53 16.96
N ALA A 48 8.08 -6.78 16.94
CA ALA A 48 7.41 -7.53 18.00
C ALA A 48 7.46 -9.04 17.76
N GLY A 49 7.58 -9.45 16.50
CA GLY A 49 7.68 -10.82 16.05
C GLY A 49 8.00 -10.85 14.56
N HIS A 50 7.99 -12.05 13.97
CA HIS A 50 8.18 -12.26 12.54
C HIS A 50 7.27 -13.38 12.06
N GLY A 51 6.91 -13.45 10.78
CA GLY A 51 6.06 -14.50 10.25
C GLY A 51 6.52 -15.92 10.59
N ASN A 52 7.83 -16.15 10.60
CA ASN A 52 8.41 -17.43 11.00
C ASN A 52 8.43 -17.66 12.51
N ASP A 53 8.30 -16.61 13.29
CA ASP A 53 8.27 -16.64 14.74
C ASP A 53 7.56 -15.39 15.25
N PRO A 54 6.22 -15.41 15.26
CA PRO A 54 5.42 -14.22 15.60
C PRO A 54 5.48 -13.86 17.08
N LEU A 55 6.16 -14.66 17.89
CA LEU A 55 6.16 -14.58 19.34
C LEU A 55 7.58 -14.39 19.89
N TYR A 56 8.32 -13.41 19.34
CA TYR A 56 9.66 -13.08 19.85
C TYR A 56 9.65 -12.70 21.32
N TYR A 57 8.66 -11.91 21.71
CA TYR A 57 8.50 -11.38 23.05
C TYR A 57 7.12 -11.74 23.59
N SER A 58 7.01 -11.89 24.90
CA SER A 58 5.71 -12.02 25.54
C SER A 58 4.95 -10.69 25.44
N LEU A 59 3.62 -10.75 25.49
CA LEU A 59 2.77 -9.58 25.48
C LEU A 59 3.13 -8.58 26.59
N ASP A 60 3.43 -9.09 27.79
CA ASP A 60 3.76 -8.25 28.94
C ASP A 60 5.08 -7.50 28.74
N VAL A 61 6.10 -8.14 28.18
CA VAL A 61 7.37 -7.46 27.81
C VAL A 61 7.14 -6.36 26.81
N LEU A 62 6.34 -6.61 25.75
CA LEU A 62 6.02 -5.58 24.76
C LEU A 62 5.28 -4.39 25.38
N LYS A 63 4.32 -4.67 26.27
CA LYS A 63 3.60 -3.62 26.99
C LYS A 63 4.53 -2.81 27.90
N GLU A 64 5.42 -3.44 28.61
CA GLU A 64 6.35 -2.78 29.53
C GLU A 64 7.31 -1.86 28.77
N ILE A 65 7.90 -2.33 27.66
CA ILE A 65 8.76 -1.50 26.79
C ILE A 65 8.00 -0.27 26.29
N ALA A 66 6.78 -0.45 25.80
CA ALA A 66 5.98 0.66 25.25
C ALA A 66 5.50 1.61 26.34
N SER A 67 5.14 1.11 27.53
CA SER A 67 4.80 1.93 28.71
C SER A 67 5.96 2.83 29.12
N TYR A 68 7.16 2.28 29.16
CA TYR A 68 8.35 3.06 29.48
C TYR A 68 8.49 4.28 28.55
N GLY A 69 8.38 4.08 27.25
CA GLY A 69 8.45 5.20 26.29
C GLY A 69 7.36 6.24 26.51
N TYR A 70 6.14 5.80 26.75
CA TYR A 70 4.99 6.70 26.98
C TYR A 70 5.12 7.49 28.28
N GLU A 71 5.57 6.86 29.36
CA GLU A 71 5.79 7.49 30.67
C GLU A 71 6.98 8.48 30.65
N HIS A 72 7.93 8.27 29.73
CA HIS A 72 9.08 9.15 29.52
C HIS A 72 8.84 10.10 28.34
N ASP A 73 8.14 11.19 28.58
CA ASP A 73 7.82 12.26 27.63
C ASP A 73 6.78 11.91 26.54
N GLY A 74 5.90 10.95 26.76
CA GLY A 74 4.85 10.56 25.81
C GLY A 74 5.42 10.01 24.49
N LYS A 75 6.60 9.39 24.55
CA LYS A 75 7.27 8.84 23.37
C LYS A 75 6.47 7.68 22.78
N LYS A 76 6.43 7.61 21.46
CA LYS A 76 5.67 6.59 20.73
C LYS A 76 6.48 5.34 20.48
N THR A 77 5.79 4.22 20.44
CA THR A 77 6.33 2.93 20.00
C THR A 77 5.56 2.44 18.79
N ILE A 78 6.27 1.94 17.78
CA ILE A 78 5.67 1.23 16.66
C ILE A 78 6.22 -0.19 16.67
N TYR A 79 5.37 -1.15 17.01
CA TYR A 79 5.72 -2.55 16.89
C TYR A 79 5.44 -3.05 15.48
N ILE A 80 6.39 -3.77 14.90
CA ILE A 80 6.31 -4.25 13.52
C ILE A 80 6.21 -5.77 13.52
N TYR A 81 5.20 -6.30 12.84
CA TYR A 81 5.06 -7.70 12.50
C TYR A 81 5.33 -7.88 11.00
N PRO A 82 6.55 -8.23 10.59
CA PRO A 82 6.85 -8.54 9.20
C PRO A 82 6.42 -9.96 8.83
N GLU A 83 6.05 -10.14 7.59
CA GLU A 83 5.87 -11.45 6.94
C GLU A 83 4.88 -12.41 7.65
N MET A 84 3.86 -11.85 8.30
CA MET A 84 2.79 -12.67 8.90
C MET A 84 2.05 -13.44 7.81
N ASN A 85 1.79 -14.71 8.07
CA ASN A 85 1.14 -15.60 7.12
C ASN A 85 -0.13 -16.21 7.73
N HIS A 86 -1.28 -15.88 7.17
CA HIS A 86 -2.58 -16.35 7.67
C HIS A 86 -2.80 -17.86 7.46
N THR A 87 -2.06 -18.50 6.56
CA THR A 87 -2.17 -19.95 6.32
C THR A 87 -1.47 -20.79 7.38
N ASP A 88 -0.72 -20.15 8.26
CA ASP A 88 -0.17 -20.84 9.41
C ASP A 88 -1.30 -21.28 10.34
N LYS A 89 -1.32 -22.58 10.67
CA LYS A 89 -2.37 -23.18 11.51
C LYS A 89 -2.63 -22.45 12.83
N ASP A 90 -1.62 -21.73 13.31
CA ASP A 90 -1.63 -21.02 14.58
C ASP A 90 -1.89 -19.51 14.41
N PHE A 91 -2.12 -19.04 13.19
CA PHE A 91 -2.29 -17.61 12.91
C PHE A 91 -3.42 -16.98 13.72
N GLY A 92 -4.60 -17.59 13.69
CA GLY A 92 -5.75 -17.09 14.45
C GLY A 92 -5.50 -17.06 15.96
N PHE A 93 -4.74 -18.03 16.50
CA PHE A 93 -4.34 -18.04 17.90
C PHE A 93 -3.42 -16.85 18.21
N VAL A 94 -2.41 -16.60 17.39
CA VAL A 94 -1.47 -15.48 17.54
C VAL A 94 -2.20 -14.14 17.47
N MET A 95 -3.08 -13.97 16.50
CA MET A 95 -3.87 -12.73 16.35
C MET A 95 -4.71 -12.47 17.60
N LYS A 96 -5.43 -13.49 18.08
CA LYS A 96 -6.33 -13.37 19.22
C LYS A 96 -5.61 -13.16 20.55
N ASN A 97 -4.50 -13.84 20.79
CA ASN A 97 -3.88 -13.89 22.12
C ASN A 97 -2.66 -12.97 22.28
N GLN A 98 -2.06 -12.53 21.18
CA GLN A 98 -0.88 -11.68 21.21
C GLN A 98 -1.13 -10.34 20.51
N VAL A 99 -1.52 -10.39 19.24
CA VAL A 99 -1.52 -9.20 18.38
C VAL A 99 -2.64 -8.24 18.77
N TYR A 100 -3.88 -8.69 18.80
CA TYR A 100 -4.99 -7.79 19.13
C TYR A 100 -4.96 -7.25 20.56
N PRO A 101 -4.63 -8.03 21.59
CA PRO A 101 -4.40 -7.47 22.92
C PRO A 101 -3.27 -6.42 22.97
N LEU A 102 -2.23 -6.61 22.15
CA LEU A 102 -1.19 -5.59 22.00
C LEU A 102 -1.73 -4.34 21.30
N VAL A 103 -2.48 -4.47 20.20
CA VAL A 103 -3.09 -3.35 19.48
C VAL A 103 -4.00 -2.51 20.40
N GLU A 104 -4.85 -3.18 21.17
CA GLU A 104 -5.73 -2.53 22.13
C GLU A 104 -4.95 -1.75 23.20
N PHE A 105 -3.90 -2.34 23.74
CA PHE A 105 -3.02 -1.66 24.68
C PHE A 105 -2.30 -0.45 24.03
N MET A 106 -1.75 -0.62 22.84
CA MET A 106 -1.06 0.46 22.11
C MET A 106 -1.97 1.66 21.85
N GLY A 107 -3.26 1.44 21.63
CA GLY A 107 -4.25 2.49 21.53
C GLY A 107 -4.35 3.35 22.79
N THR A 108 -4.25 2.74 23.99
CA THR A 108 -4.33 3.48 25.27
C THR A 108 -3.16 4.45 25.46
N ILE A 109 -2.02 4.17 24.86
CA ILE A 109 -0.79 4.99 24.93
C ILE A 109 -0.48 5.72 23.61
N LYS A 110 -1.45 5.82 22.70
CA LYS A 110 -1.33 6.51 21.40
C LYS A 110 -0.17 6.03 20.54
N SER A 111 0.14 4.75 20.63
CA SER A 111 1.19 4.04 19.89
C SER A 111 0.57 3.09 18.85
N ASN A 112 1.38 2.44 18.03
CA ASN A 112 0.88 1.73 16.86
C ASN A 112 1.46 0.31 16.74
N VAL A 113 0.74 -0.53 16.00
CA VAL A 113 1.21 -1.82 15.51
C VAL A 113 1.19 -1.82 13.99
N ALA A 114 2.33 -2.10 13.38
CA ALA A 114 2.48 -2.11 11.94
C ALA A 114 2.58 -3.54 11.43
N PHE A 115 1.84 -3.83 10.36
CA PHE A 115 1.93 -5.09 9.63
C PHE A 115 2.67 -4.85 8.32
N ARG A 116 3.85 -5.44 8.20
CA ARG A 116 4.62 -5.50 6.97
C ARG A 116 4.42 -6.89 6.37
N ALA A 117 3.21 -7.15 5.92
CA ALA A 117 2.81 -8.44 5.40
C ALA A 117 2.87 -8.46 3.87
N LYS A 118 3.40 -9.54 3.34
CA LYS A 118 3.53 -9.77 1.90
C LYS A 118 2.17 -9.98 1.28
N ASN A 119 1.80 -9.18 0.29
CA ASN A 119 0.58 -9.34 -0.51
C ASN A 119 -0.76 -9.36 0.24
N VAL A 120 -0.76 -9.43 1.57
CA VAL A 120 -1.96 -9.67 2.38
C VAL A 120 -3.04 -8.62 2.13
N PHE A 121 -2.68 -7.35 2.03
CA PHE A 121 -3.66 -6.26 1.99
C PHE A 121 -4.35 -6.04 0.63
N TRP A 122 -4.12 -6.88 -0.34
CA TRP A 122 -4.88 -6.88 -1.59
C TRP A 122 -5.41 -8.25 -1.97
N GLN A 123 -4.84 -9.31 -1.40
CA GLN A 123 -5.32 -10.67 -1.60
C GLN A 123 -6.52 -10.98 -0.70
N GLY A 124 -7.23 -12.05 -1.01
CA GLY A 124 -8.35 -12.52 -0.21
C GLY A 124 -8.05 -12.76 1.26
N GLN A 125 -6.79 -12.99 1.58
CA GLN A 125 -6.31 -13.28 2.93
C GLN A 125 -6.73 -12.22 3.97
N VAL A 126 -6.66 -10.94 3.63
CA VAL A 126 -7.03 -9.86 4.54
C VAL A 126 -8.53 -9.85 4.87
N TYR A 127 -9.34 -10.52 4.06
CA TYR A 127 -10.79 -10.61 4.26
C TYR A 127 -11.22 -11.86 5.02
N THR A 128 -10.26 -12.64 5.51
CA THR A 128 -10.54 -13.75 6.42
C THR A 128 -10.97 -13.25 7.80
N LYS A 129 -11.60 -14.13 8.55
CA LYS A 129 -12.14 -13.82 9.88
C LYS A 129 -11.07 -13.24 10.83
N ASP A 130 -9.85 -13.69 10.73
CA ASP A 130 -8.77 -13.25 11.62
C ASP A 130 -8.35 -11.80 11.38
N TRP A 131 -8.60 -11.24 10.18
CA TRP A 131 -8.34 -9.85 9.84
C TRP A 131 -9.57 -8.94 9.95
N GLU A 132 -10.74 -9.48 10.27
CA GLU A 132 -11.98 -8.70 10.38
C GLU A 132 -11.85 -7.44 11.25
N PRO A 133 -11.19 -7.46 12.43
CA PRO A 133 -11.02 -6.27 13.26
C PRO A 133 -10.27 -5.13 12.55
N VAL A 134 -9.34 -5.45 11.65
CA VAL A 134 -8.62 -4.45 10.84
C VAL A 134 -9.52 -3.96 9.70
N VAL A 135 -10.12 -4.88 8.95
CA VAL A 135 -10.95 -4.54 7.78
C VAL A 135 -12.20 -3.76 8.18
N SER A 136 -12.80 -4.07 9.34
CA SER A 136 -13.96 -3.36 9.86
C SER A 136 -13.64 -1.93 10.32
N GLY A 137 -12.37 -1.60 10.55
CA GLY A 137 -11.96 -0.31 11.09
C GLY A 137 -11.97 -0.22 12.62
N LYS A 138 -12.14 -1.35 13.32
CA LYS A 138 -12.09 -1.37 14.80
C LYS A 138 -10.78 -0.78 15.34
N TYR A 139 -9.69 -1.01 14.62
CA TYR A 139 -8.33 -0.59 15.00
C TYR A 139 -7.74 0.41 14.00
N ALA A 140 -8.58 1.30 13.47
CA ALA A 140 -8.16 2.20 12.39
C ALA A 140 -7.00 3.13 12.78
N ALA A 141 -6.97 3.58 14.02
CA ALA A 141 -5.93 4.49 14.51
C ALA A 141 -4.65 3.77 14.93
N GLU A 142 -4.73 2.50 15.30
CA GLU A 142 -3.63 1.73 15.89
C GLU A 142 -2.86 0.93 14.84
N VAL A 143 -3.55 0.44 13.82
CA VAL A 143 -2.95 -0.47 12.81
C VAL A 143 -2.43 0.29 11.60
N ILE A 144 -1.19 -0.01 11.23
CA ILE A 144 -0.52 0.56 10.06
C ILE A 144 -0.15 -0.57 9.08
N PRO A 145 -0.82 -0.73 7.95
CA PRO A 145 -0.35 -1.60 6.89
C PRO A 145 0.85 -0.97 6.17
N ILE A 146 1.99 -1.65 6.18
CA ILE A 146 3.22 -1.23 5.50
C ILE A 146 3.48 -2.16 4.31
N LEU A 147 3.93 -1.58 3.18
CA LEU A 147 4.34 -2.35 2.01
C LEU A 147 5.54 -3.26 2.36
N GLU A 148 5.46 -4.50 1.90
CA GLU A 148 6.57 -5.47 1.96
C GLU A 148 6.93 -5.88 0.53
N GLU A 149 7.90 -5.23 -0.06
CA GLU A 149 8.23 -5.40 -1.47
C GLU A 149 9.11 -6.62 -1.75
N THR A 150 9.65 -7.23 -0.70
CA THR A 150 10.58 -8.35 -0.89
C THR A 150 9.98 -9.50 -1.67
N THR A 151 8.67 -9.65 -1.62
CA THR A 151 7.97 -10.71 -2.34
C THR A 151 6.66 -10.29 -2.97
N ASP A 152 6.33 -9.00 -2.89
CA ASP A 152 5.12 -8.52 -3.54
C ASP A 152 5.15 -8.84 -5.02
N LYS A 153 4.18 -9.61 -5.45
CA LYS A 153 4.08 -10.13 -6.82
C LYS A 153 3.56 -9.07 -7.75
N THR A 154 2.73 -8.18 -7.21
CA THR A 154 2.10 -7.09 -7.93
C THR A 154 2.03 -5.86 -7.04
N GLN A 155 2.97 -5.00 -7.20
CA GLN A 155 3.06 -3.74 -6.46
C GLN A 155 1.82 -2.86 -6.67
N ASP A 156 1.30 -2.88 -7.89
CA ASP A 156 0.10 -2.15 -8.26
C ASP A 156 -1.09 -2.53 -7.39
N LEU A 157 -1.40 -3.81 -7.29
CA LEU A 157 -2.49 -4.30 -6.46
C LEU A 157 -2.19 -4.13 -4.97
N SER A 158 -0.94 -4.26 -4.58
CA SER A 158 -0.50 -4.08 -3.21
C SER A 158 -0.76 -2.65 -2.72
N ILE A 159 -0.42 -1.65 -3.53
CA ILE A 159 -0.73 -0.24 -3.25
C ILE A 159 -2.24 0.01 -3.32
N ALA A 160 -2.91 -0.48 -4.36
CA ALA A 160 -4.36 -0.30 -4.52
C ALA A 160 -5.17 -0.86 -3.36
N GLY A 161 -4.77 -2.02 -2.82
CA GLY A 161 -5.41 -2.62 -1.63
C GLY A 161 -5.17 -1.83 -0.36
N ARG A 162 -3.94 -1.38 -0.08
CA ARG A 162 -3.63 -0.56 1.10
C ARG A 162 -4.30 0.81 1.05
N MET A 163 -4.26 1.46 -0.10
CA MET A 163 -5.01 2.69 -0.30
C MET A 163 -6.52 2.45 -0.22
N GLY A 164 -7.00 1.31 -0.67
CA GLY A 164 -8.39 0.91 -0.54
C GLY A 164 -8.84 0.81 0.92
N LEU A 165 -8.06 0.16 1.77
CA LEU A 165 -8.32 0.11 3.21
C LEU A 165 -8.27 1.50 3.84
N TRP A 166 -7.30 2.31 3.48
CA TRP A 166 -7.16 3.67 4.00
C TRP A 166 -8.32 4.57 3.56
N THR A 167 -8.66 4.59 2.29
CA THR A 167 -9.76 5.41 1.76
C THR A 167 -11.12 4.94 2.24
N ALA A 168 -11.28 3.64 2.49
CA ALA A 168 -12.49 3.11 3.11
C ALA A 168 -12.62 3.41 4.61
N GLY A 169 -11.57 3.93 5.26
CA GLY A 169 -11.56 4.19 6.70
C GLY A 169 -11.27 2.97 7.56
N SER A 170 -10.82 1.87 6.97
CA SER A 170 -10.39 0.69 7.74
C SER A 170 -9.11 0.94 8.53
N VAL A 171 -8.25 1.83 8.03
CA VAL A 171 -7.04 2.31 8.71
C VAL A 171 -6.88 3.82 8.49
N ASP A 172 -6.26 4.52 9.45
CA ASP A 172 -6.04 5.97 9.36
C ASP A 172 -4.72 6.35 8.69
N GLY A 173 -3.86 5.39 8.48
CA GLY A 173 -2.59 5.58 7.80
C GLY A 173 -2.04 4.29 7.24
N TRP A 174 -1.13 4.42 6.29
CA TRP A 174 -0.38 3.31 5.72
C TRP A 174 1.06 3.73 5.48
N GLY A 175 1.93 2.77 5.18
CA GLY A 175 3.35 3.02 5.06
C GLY A 175 4.03 2.27 3.93
N VAL A 176 5.27 2.68 3.67
CA VAL A 176 6.17 2.08 2.69
C VAL A 176 7.43 1.60 3.38
N ARG A 177 7.97 0.48 2.92
CA ARG A 177 9.30 0.01 3.31
C ARG A 177 10.33 0.52 2.32
N CYS A 178 11.45 0.96 2.83
CA CYS A 178 12.65 1.30 2.08
C CYS A 178 13.82 0.52 2.67
N SER A 179 14.28 -0.49 1.97
CA SER A 179 15.30 -1.40 2.48
C SER A 179 16.17 -1.93 1.36
N ARG A 180 17.44 -2.19 1.70
CA ARG A 180 18.41 -2.73 0.79
C ARG A 180 18.15 -4.19 0.42
N ASP A 181 17.58 -4.96 1.32
CA ASP A 181 17.23 -6.36 1.09
C ASP A 181 15.96 -6.54 0.26
N ASP A 182 15.33 -5.44 -0.14
CA ASP A 182 14.23 -5.47 -1.09
C ASP A 182 14.69 -6.21 -2.36
N PRO A 183 14.06 -7.31 -2.78
CA PRO A 183 14.44 -8.06 -3.97
C PRO A 183 14.38 -7.26 -5.25
N SER A 184 13.59 -6.20 -5.29
CA SER A 184 13.65 -5.25 -6.39
C SER A 184 15.04 -4.61 -6.50
N PHE A 185 15.83 -4.63 -5.45
CA PHE A 185 17.20 -4.13 -5.48
C PHE A 185 18.25 -5.22 -5.64
N ASP A 186 18.37 -6.12 -4.67
CA ASP A 186 19.49 -7.05 -4.65
C ASP A 186 19.44 -8.07 -5.79
N ARG A 187 18.24 -8.43 -6.23
CA ARG A 187 18.06 -9.38 -7.34
C ARG A 187 17.97 -8.72 -8.71
N SER A 188 17.63 -7.46 -8.77
CA SER A 188 17.42 -6.74 -10.03
C SER A 188 18.49 -5.69 -10.29
N ARG A 189 19.28 -5.33 -9.29
CA ARG A 189 20.33 -4.32 -9.38
C ARG A 189 21.33 -4.59 -10.50
N GLN A 190 21.62 -5.85 -10.75
CA GLN A 190 22.46 -6.28 -11.85
C GLN A 190 21.87 -5.97 -13.23
N PHE A 191 20.57 -5.69 -13.31
CA PHE A 191 19.87 -5.38 -14.56
C PHE A 191 19.58 -3.89 -14.73
N SER A 192 19.94 -3.08 -13.77
CA SER A 192 19.69 -1.63 -13.80
C SER A 192 20.97 -0.85 -13.60
N SER A 193 21.13 0.21 -14.38
CA SER A 193 22.20 1.20 -14.19
C SER A 193 21.91 2.21 -13.07
N GLN A 194 20.70 2.19 -12.50
CA GLN A 194 20.33 3.13 -11.46
C GLN A 194 20.96 2.77 -10.12
N LYS A 195 21.33 3.81 -9.38
CA LYS A 195 21.73 3.68 -8.00
C LYS A 195 20.53 3.30 -7.13
N LEU A 196 20.80 2.53 -6.09
CA LEU A 196 19.80 2.12 -5.10
C LEU A 196 19.09 3.33 -4.49
N SER A 197 19.82 4.34 -4.09
CA SER A 197 19.30 5.58 -3.49
C SER A 197 18.24 6.25 -4.38
N ASN A 198 18.47 6.34 -5.68
CA ASN A 198 17.53 6.97 -6.60
C ASN A 198 16.22 6.19 -6.70
N HIS A 199 16.29 4.86 -6.71
CA HIS A 199 15.08 4.05 -6.75
C HIS A 199 14.28 4.14 -5.46
N VAL A 200 14.96 4.07 -4.31
CA VAL A 200 14.33 4.22 -3.00
C VAL A 200 13.69 5.61 -2.87
N LEU A 201 14.37 6.67 -3.32
CA LEU A 201 13.83 8.02 -3.30
C LEU A 201 12.55 8.14 -4.15
N ARG A 202 12.54 7.65 -5.38
CA ARG A 202 11.35 7.68 -6.24
C ARG A 202 10.16 6.94 -5.64
N LYS A 203 10.40 5.75 -5.11
CA LYS A 203 9.40 4.95 -4.44
C LYS A 203 8.81 5.66 -3.22
N THR A 204 9.68 6.29 -2.42
CA THR A 204 9.27 7.09 -1.27
C THR A 204 8.43 8.28 -1.70
N VAL A 205 8.88 9.06 -2.67
CA VAL A 205 8.16 10.20 -3.22
C VAL A 205 6.78 9.79 -3.74
N TYR A 206 6.71 8.73 -4.53
CA TYR A 206 5.45 8.23 -5.06
C TYR A 206 4.48 7.78 -3.95
N SER A 207 4.98 7.00 -2.99
CA SER A 207 4.14 6.50 -1.89
C SER A 207 3.64 7.61 -0.98
N LEU A 208 4.46 8.60 -0.67
CA LEU A 208 4.07 9.79 0.10
C LEU A 208 3.03 10.62 -0.67
N ALA A 209 3.22 10.82 -1.96
CA ALA A 209 2.24 11.49 -2.81
C ALA A 209 0.90 10.73 -2.87
N CYS A 210 0.91 9.41 -2.73
CA CYS A 210 -0.27 8.56 -2.58
C CYS A 210 -0.87 8.55 -1.16
N GLY A 211 -0.35 9.34 -0.23
CA GLY A 211 -0.87 9.49 1.14
C GLY A 211 -0.26 8.55 2.18
N ALA A 212 0.84 7.85 1.87
CA ALA A 212 1.59 7.11 2.90
C ALA A 212 2.15 8.09 3.94
N LYS A 213 2.00 7.75 5.22
CA LYS A 213 2.47 8.57 6.34
C LYS A 213 3.69 7.99 7.04
N TYR A 214 3.99 6.74 6.78
CA TYR A 214 5.05 5.99 7.47
C TYR A 214 6.08 5.51 6.46
N ILE A 215 7.34 5.76 6.77
CA ILE A 215 8.48 5.24 6.03
C ILE A 215 9.24 4.33 6.98
N HIS A 216 9.24 3.04 6.68
CA HIS A 216 10.04 2.08 7.42
C HIS A 216 11.39 1.90 6.72
N ASN A 217 12.40 2.57 7.23
CA ASN A 217 13.79 2.34 6.86
C ASN A 217 14.37 1.26 7.78
N THR A 218 15.00 0.27 7.19
CA THR A 218 15.76 -0.72 7.97
C THR A 218 17.18 -0.25 8.20
N ALA A 219 17.83 -0.78 9.23
CA ALA A 219 19.22 -0.48 9.55
C ALA A 219 20.23 -0.93 8.48
N GLU A 220 19.75 -1.62 7.47
CA GLU A 220 20.54 -2.07 6.33
C GLU A 220 20.70 -0.99 5.25
N SER A 221 20.10 0.18 5.43
CA SER A 221 20.32 1.34 4.57
C SER A 221 21.78 1.79 4.74
N ASP A 222 22.51 1.79 3.65
CA ASP A 222 23.87 2.34 3.63
C ASP A 222 23.85 3.88 3.72
N ASN A 223 25.02 4.46 3.95
CA ASN A 223 25.13 5.93 4.06
C ASN A 223 24.67 6.65 2.80
N GLU A 224 24.89 6.07 1.61
CA GLU A 224 24.44 6.64 0.35
C GLU A 224 22.91 6.69 0.30
N THR A 225 22.23 5.61 0.70
CA THR A 225 20.77 5.57 0.75
C THR A 225 20.23 6.57 1.76
N LEU A 226 20.85 6.67 2.93
CA LEU A 226 20.45 7.64 3.94
C LEU A 226 20.60 9.08 3.44
N GLU A 227 21.74 9.41 2.82
CA GLU A 227 22.04 10.76 2.33
C GLU A 227 21.17 11.15 1.14
N TYR A 228 21.06 10.31 0.13
CA TYR A 228 20.38 10.62 -1.14
C TYR A 228 18.93 10.15 -1.22
N HIS A 229 18.40 9.56 -0.17
CA HIS A 229 17.00 9.16 -0.07
C HIS A 229 16.27 9.87 1.06
N ALA A 230 16.59 9.52 2.31
CA ALA A 230 15.83 10.03 3.45
C ALA A 230 15.98 11.54 3.60
N SER A 231 17.22 12.05 3.49
CA SER A 231 17.51 13.49 3.61
C SER A 231 16.78 14.29 2.53
N LEU A 232 16.85 13.86 1.27
CA LEU A 232 16.19 14.54 0.17
C LEU A 232 14.67 14.46 0.25
N ALA A 233 14.12 13.31 0.66
CA ALA A 233 12.67 13.17 0.86
C ALA A 233 12.18 14.14 1.96
N TYR A 234 12.90 14.27 3.06
CA TYR A 234 12.58 15.23 4.13
C TYR A 234 12.75 16.67 3.67
N GLU A 235 13.77 16.97 2.87
CA GLU A 235 13.97 18.30 2.30
C GLU A 235 12.80 18.68 1.37
N LEU A 236 12.36 17.77 0.51
CA LEU A 236 11.21 17.98 -0.37
C LEU A 236 9.91 18.23 0.42
N LEU A 237 9.72 17.53 1.54
CA LEU A 237 8.60 17.76 2.45
C LEU A 237 8.72 19.13 3.14
N ALA A 238 9.89 19.47 3.66
CA ALA A 238 10.13 20.75 4.35
C ALA A 238 9.97 21.98 3.42
N LYS A 239 10.28 21.81 2.14
CA LYS A 239 10.07 22.82 1.08
C LYS A 239 8.66 22.82 0.50
N GLU A 240 7.77 21.98 1.01
CA GLU A 240 6.40 21.81 0.51
C GLU A 240 6.31 21.46 -0.99
N ALA A 241 7.39 20.99 -1.58
CA ALA A 241 7.42 20.49 -2.93
C ALA A 241 6.68 19.14 -3.03
N LEU A 242 7.05 18.20 -2.16
CA LEU A 242 6.35 16.94 -1.97
C LEU A 242 5.19 17.14 -1.00
N TYR A 243 3.98 16.90 -1.48
CA TYR A 243 2.76 16.98 -0.68
C TYR A 243 2.25 15.59 -0.31
N VAL A 244 1.94 15.37 0.96
CA VAL A 244 1.32 14.15 1.47
C VAL A 244 -0.18 14.42 1.69
N PRO A 245 -1.05 13.94 0.79
CA PRO A 245 -2.46 14.26 0.85
C PRO A 245 -3.19 13.49 1.94
N LYS A 246 -4.27 14.07 2.41
CA LYS A 246 -5.33 13.34 3.11
C LYS A 246 -6.15 12.53 2.09
N ARG A 247 -6.90 11.54 2.58
CA ARG A 247 -7.71 10.68 1.70
C ARG A 247 -8.76 11.46 0.88
N ASN A 248 -9.28 12.53 1.43
CA ASN A 248 -10.26 13.40 0.76
C ASN A 248 -9.63 14.53 -0.09
N GLU A 249 -8.34 14.50 -0.33
CA GLU A 249 -7.63 15.45 -1.18
C GLU A 249 -7.15 14.82 -2.49
N ILE A 250 -7.15 13.46 -2.60
CA ILE A 250 -6.65 12.76 -3.79
C ILE A 250 -7.66 12.80 -4.93
N LEU A 251 -7.21 13.14 -6.13
CA LEU A 251 -7.99 13.30 -7.35
C LEU A 251 -7.52 12.42 -8.52
N SER A 252 -6.67 11.44 -8.27
CA SER A 252 -6.11 10.52 -9.27
C SER A 252 -6.58 9.07 -9.12
N ILE A 253 -7.66 8.87 -8.39
CA ILE A 253 -8.30 7.57 -8.23
C ILE A 253 -9.28 7.38 -9.41
N SER A 254 -9.31 6.19 -10.01
CA SER A 254 -10.33 5.84 -10.98
C SER A 254 -11.72 5.97 -10.36
N PRO A 255 -12.71 6.53 -11.06
CA PRO A 255 -14.10 6.56 -10.58
C PRO A 255 -14.79 5.19 -10.51
N VAL A 256 -14.02 4.12 -10.46
CA VAL A 256 -14.48 2.76 -10.28
C VAL A 256 -13.64 2.12 -9.18
N HIS A 257 -14.29 1.44 -8.24
CA HIS A 257 -13.59 0.62 -7.26
C HIS A 257 -14.15 -0.81 -7.20
N LEU A 258 -13.31 -1.73 -6.77
CA LEU A 258 -13.70 -3.11 -6.52
C LEU A 258 -13.94 -3.29 -5.03
N SER A 259 -15.11 -3.76 -4.67
CA SER A 259 -15.47 -4.05 -3.29
C SER A 259 -15.46 -5.56 -3.07
N MET A 260 -14.59 -6.00 -2.16
CA MET A 260 -14.47 -7.42 -1.82
C MET A 260 -15.55 -7.83 -0.84
N TYR A 261 -16.29 -8.87 -1.17
CA TYR A 261 -17.30 -9.43 -0.30
C TYR A 261 -17.25 -10.95 -0.29
N ASN A 262 -17.18 -11.52 0.89
CA ASN A 262 -17.24 -12.94 1.13
C ASN A 262 -16.34 -13.76 0.19
N PRO A 263 -15.01 -13.61 0.29
CA PRO A 263 -14.06 -14.20 -0.65
C PRO A 263 -14.26 -15.71 -0.77
N GLN A 264 -14.24 -16.22 -1.99
CA GLN A 264 -14.38 -17.63 -2.26
C GLN A 264 -13.17 -18.41 -1.76
N GLU A 265 -13.38 -19.60 -1.27
CA GLU A 265 -12.31 -20.47 -0.73
C GLU A 265 -11.20 -20.72 -1.76
N SER A 266 -11.54 -20.92 -3.02
CA SER A 266 -10.57 -21.07 -4.10
C SER A 266 -9.69 -19.82 -4.27
N TYR A 267 -10.27 -18.64 -4.14
CA TYR A 267 -9.50 -17.38 -4.16
C TYR A 267 -8.60 -17.26 -2.95
N LEU A 268 -9.09 -17.55 -1.75
CA LEU A 268 -8.31 -17.52 -0.52
C LEU A 268 -7.11 -18.48 -0.61
N THR A 269 -7.33 -19.67 -1.14
CA THR A 269 -6.31 -20.71 -1.28
C THR A 269 -5.27 -20.36 -2.34
N GLU A 270 -5.72 -19.90 -3.51
CA GLU A 270 -4.84 -19.59 -4.65
C GLU A 270 -4.09 -18.27 -4.46
N ALA A 271 -4.64 -17.34 -3.70
CA ALA A 271 -4.02 -16.05 -3.41
C ALA A 271 -3.00 -16.11 -2.27
N GLU A 272 -2.57 -17.27 -1.87
CA GLU A 272 -1.62 -17.49 -0.79
C GLU A 272 -0.23 -16.91 -1.12
N ASP A 273 0.41 -16.34 -0.11
CA ASP A 273 1.70 -15.65 -0.24
C ASP A 273 2.81 -16.51 -0.83
N HIS A 274 2.87 -17.77 -0.45
CA HIS A 274 3.92 -18.69 -0.88
C HIS A 274 3.69 -19.35 -2.24
N LYS A 275 2.51 -19.24 -2.81
CA LYS A 275 2.17 -19.86 -4.11
C LYS A 275 2.37 -18.94 -5.30
N TRP A 276 3.25 -17.96 -5.19
CA TRP A 276 3.48 -17.00 -6.27
C TRP A 276 3.96 -17.64 -7.59
N TRP A 277 4.58 -18.78 -7.56
CA TRP A 277 5.06 -19.49 -8.75
C TRP A 277 3.93 -19.99 -9.65
N ILE A 278 2.75 -20.30 -9.12
CA ILE A 278 1.61 -20.71 -9.94
C ILE A 278 1.18 -19.64 -10.93
N TYR A 279 1.42 -18.38 -10.59
CA TYR A 279 1.12 -17.27 -11.48
C TYR A 279 2.06 -17.17 -12.67
N PHE A 280 3.11 -17.97 -12.74
CA PHE A 280 4.01 -18.09 -13.88
C PHE A 280 3.83 -19.39 -14.63
N ASP A 281 3.05 -20.29 -14.10
CA ASP A 281 2.79 -21.60 -14.69
C ASP A 281 1.59 -21.50 -15.61
N LYS A 282 1.83 -21.43 -16.91
CA LYS A 282 0.78 -21.35 -17.92
C LYS A 282 -0.14 -22.56 -17.93
N ASP A 283 0.36 -23.71 -17.50
CA ASP A 283 -0.43 -24.95 -17.46
C ASP A 283 -1.46 -24.94 -16.31
N ARG A 284 -1.42 -23.92 -15.45
CA ARG A 284 -2.36 -23.74 -14.34
C ARG A 284 -3.30 -22.54 -14.50
N GLU A 285 -3.44 -22.04 -15.69
CA GLU A 285 -4.29 -20.87 -15.98
C GLU A 285 -5.73 -21.04 -15.48
N GLU A 286 -6.29 -22.22 -15.60
CA GLU A 286 -7.65 -22.55 -15.18
C GLU A 286 -7.87 -22.52 -13.65
N THR A 287 -6.80 -22.62 -12.87
CA THR A 287 -6.87 -22.61 -11.40
C THR A 287 -6.70 -21.21 -10.80
N GLN A 288 -6.48 -20.19 -11.61
CA GLN A 288 -6.26 -18.83 -11.15
C GLN A 288 -7.56 -18.15 -10.70
N PRO A 289 -7.49 -17.28 -9.67
CA PRO A 289 -8.63 -16.44 -9.28
C PRO A 289 -9.05 -15.51 -10.42
N LYS A 290 -10.24 -15.74 -10.98
CA LYS A 290 -10.69 -15.14 -12.23
C LYS A 290 -10.63 -13.62 -12.28
N VAL A 291 -11.12 -12.93 -11.26
CA VAL A 291 -11.17 -11.46 -11.25
C VAL A 291 -9.78 -10.87 -11.22
N PHE A 292 -8.94 -11.28 -10.28
CA PHE A 292 -7.61 -10.73 -10.13
C PHE A 292 -6.60 -11.28 -11.11
N SER A 293 -6.84 -12.45 -11.69
CA SER A 293 -6.07 -12.92 -12.83
C SER A 293 -6.25 -12.00 -14.03
N HIS A 294 -7.45 -11.54 -14.28
CA HIS A 294 -7.71 -10.58 -15.35
C HIS A 294 -7.11 -9.21 -15.06
N MET A 295 -7.07 -8.81 -13.79
CA MET A 295 -6.39 -7.57 -13.37
C MET A 295 -4.88 -7.67 -13.46
N ASN A 296 -4.36 -8.86 -13.22
CA ASN A 296 -2.97 -9.25 -13.37
C ASN A 296 -2.68 -9.87 -14.72
N ALA A 297 -3.43 -9.58 -15.70
CA ALA A 297 -3.53 -10.27 -16.98
C ALA A 297 -2.23 -10.81 -17.55
N SER A 298 -1.22 -10.13 -17.29
CA SER A 298 0.13 -10.44 -17.58
C SER A 298 0.68 -11.74 -17.04
N TRP A 299 0.09 -12.29 -16.04
CA TRP A 299 0.57 -13.54 -15.46
C TRP A 299 0.28 -14.74 -16.36
N LEU A 300 -0.72 -14.56 -17.18
CA LEU A 300 -1.26 -15.56 -18.08
C LEU A 300 -1.27 -15.10 -19.54
N GLY A 301 -0.61 -14.00 -19.84
CA GLY A 301 -0.62 -13.43 -21.17
C GLY A 301 -1.96 -12.85 -21.58
N ALA A 302 -2.85 -12.60 -20.65
CA ALA A 302 -4.17 -12.07 -20.90
C ALA A 302 -4.21 -10.55 -20.68
N SER A 303 -3.98 -9.76 -21.69
CA SER A 303 -4.18 -8.30 -21.67
C SER A 303 -5.68 -7.94 -21.65
N LEU A 304 -6.40 -8.44 -20.65
CA LEU A 304 -7.85 -8.33 -20.60
C LEU A 304 -8.36 -7.29 -19.61
N THR A 305 -7.46 -6.58 -18.94
CA THR A 305 -7.80 -5.59 -17.92
C THR A 305 -7.57 -4.18 -18.39
N PRO A 306 -8.28 -3.20 -17.80
CA PRO A 306 -8.10 -1.78 -18.13
C PRO A 306 -6.70 -1.25 -17.91
N TRP A 307 -5.97 -1.85 -17.01
CA TRP A 307 -4.56 -1.61 -16.80
C TRP A 307 -3.79 -2.86 -17.18
N ASP A 308 -2.94 -2.72 -18.16
CA ASP A 308 -2.10 -3.80 -18.66
C ASP A 308 -0.90 -4.00 -17.73
N PHE A 309 -1.01 -4.99 -16.87
CA PHE A 309 0.10 -5.43 -16.03
C PHE A 309 1.07 -6.37 -16.74
N SER A 310 0.90 -6.60 -18.04
CA SER A 310 1.72 -7.54 -18.81
C SER A 310 3.20 -7.23 -18.76
N THR A 311 3.56 -5.97 -18.69
CA THR A 311 4.96 -5.53 -18.51
C THR A 311 5.57 -5.98 -17.19
N TYR A 312 4.76 -6.33 -16.20
CA TYR A 312 5.21 -6.76 -14.89
C TYR A 312 5.32 -8.27 -14.76
N ALA A 313 4.77 -9.01 -15.71
CA ALA A 313 4.72 -10.46 -15.63
C ALA A 313 5.47 -11.19 -16.74
N SER A 314 6.10 -10.48 -17.65
CA SER A 314 6.92 -11.09 -18.72
C SER A 314 8.10 -11.91 -18.18
N GLY A 315 8.35 -11.82 -16.87
CA GLY A 315 9.32 -12.65 -16.17
C GLY A 315 9.38 -12.29 -14.69
N VAL A 316 9.98 -13.16 -13.88
CA VAL A 316 10.19 -12.90 -12.45
C VAL A 316 10.95 -11.59 -12.23
N THR A 317 11.91 -11.32 -13.11
CA THR A 317 12.77 -10.14 -13.05
C THR A 317 11.96 -8.86 -13.25
N ASP A 318 11.22 -8.75 -14.33
CA ASP A 318 10.43 -7.55 -14.66
C ASP A 318 9.40 -7.23 -13.58
N ARG A 319 8.75 -8.23 -13.06
CA ARG A 319 7.71 -8.07 -12.08
C ARG A 319 8.18 -7.55 -10.73
N ARG A 320 9.37 -7.96 -10.31
CA ARG A 320 9.97 -7.52 -9.05
C ARG A 320 10.55 -6.12 -9.09
N GLN A 321 10.64 -5.53 -10.26
CA GLN A 321 11.36 -4.28 -10.49
C GLN A 321 10.48 -3.05 -10.52
N ASN A 322 9.18 -3.22 -10.60
CA ASN A 322 8.26 -2.11 -10.73
C ASN A 322 7.63 -1.77 -9.39
N SER A 323 8.40 -1.09 -8.54
CA SER A 323 7.89 -0.57 -7.26
C SER A 323 7.13 0.75 -7.38
N ILE A 324 7.02 1.28 -8.59
CA ILE A 324 6.25 2.49 -8.89
C ILE A 324 5.21 2.14 -9.94
N PRO A 325 3.97 1.91 -9.55
CA PRO A 325 2.92 1.55 -10.48
C PRO A 325 2.51 2.73 -11.37
N THR A 326 2.16 2.40 -12.60
CA THR A 326 1.74 3.37 -13.61
C THR A 326 0.30 3.07 -14.04
N TYR A 327 -0.65 3.72 -13.40
CA TYR A 327 -2.08 3.52 -13.67
C TYR A 327 -2.53 4.43 -14.82
N PRO A 328 -2.94 3.89 -15.97
CA PRO A 328 -3.29 4.73 -17.14
C PRO A 328 -4.58 5.53 -16.95
N ASN A 329 -5.52 5.03 -16.16
CA ASN A 329 -6.87 5.59 -15.99
C ASN A 329 -7.19 5.96 -14.54
N GLY A 330 -6.18 6.26 -13.76
CA GLY A 330 -6.29 6.39 -12.31
C GLY A 330 -6.25 5.04 -11.59
N MET A 331 -5.95 5.08 -10.31
CA MET A 331 -5.86 3.87 -9.49
C MET A 331 -7.24 3.32 -9.18
N VAL A 332 -7.49 2.06 -9.51
CA VAL A 332 -8.70 1.35 -9.05
C VAL A 332 -8.47 0.83 -7.64
N LEU A 333 -9.26 1.30 -6.71
CA LEU A 333 -9.18 0.86 -5.31
C LEU A 333 -9.79 -0.53 -5.14
N ILE A 334 -9.19 -1.33 -4.26
CA ILE A 334 -9.73 -2.59 -3.80
C ILE A 334 -10.12 -2.39 -2.34
N THR A 335 -11.42 -2.41 -2.06
CA THR A 335 -11.95 -2.06 -0.73
C THR A 335 -12.73 -3.23 -0.14
N PRO A 336 -12.88 -3.27 1.19
CA PRO A 336 -13.95 -4.08 1.77
C PRO A 336 -15.32 -3.57 1.31
N VAL A 337 -16.35 -4.42 1.40
CA VAL A 337 -17.72 -4.11 0.96
C VAL A 337 -18.19 -2.74 1.43
N GLN A 338 -18.58 -1.91 0.46
CA GLN A 338 -19.16 -0.59 0.69
C GLN A 338 -20.67 -0.57 0.42
N ASN A 339 -21.15 -1.46 -0.45
CA ASN A 339 -22.57 -1.54 -0.77
C ASN A 339 -23.42 -1.85 0.45
N LYS A 340 -24.46 -1.03 0.67
CA LYS A 340 -25.32 -1.12 1.84
C LYS A 340 -26.03 -2.47 1.96
N ALA A 341 -26.44 -3.07 0.87
CA ALA A 341 -27.16 -4.35 0.86
C ALA A 341 -26.30 -5.54 1.31
N LEU A 342 -24.99 -5.49 1.01
CA LEU A 342 -24.03 -6.54 1.36
C LEU A 342 -23.17 -6.18 2.57
N ARG A 343 -23.30 -4.95 3.10
CA ARG A 343 -22.49 -4.49 4.20
C ARG A 343 -22.79 -5.29 5.45
N GLU A 344 -21.79 -5.93 5.98
CA GLU A 344 -21.88 -6.63 7.25
C GLU A 344 -22.24 -5.70 8.40
N LYS A 345 -22.89 -6.25 9.39
CA LYS A 345 -23.52 -5.53 10.51
C LYS A 345 -22.55 -4.67 11.34
N ASN A 346 -21.26 -4.84 11.16
CA ASN A 346 -20.21 -4.26 12.02
C ASN A 346 -19.27 -3.28 11.32
N SER A 347 -19.58 -2.79 10.14
CA SER A 347 -18.71 -1.81 9.50
C SER A 347 -18.79 -0.46 10.22
N VAL A 348 -17.74 -0.12 10.97
CA VAL A 348 -17.60 1.19 11.63
C VAL A 348 -16.98 2.25 10.72
N ARG A 349 -16.53 1.88 9.55
CA ARG A 349 -15.77 2.73 8.64
C ARG A 349 -16.58 3.64 7.74
N GLY A 350 -17.88 3.50 7.67
CA GLY A 350 -18.74 4.33 6.79
C GLY A 350 -18.68 3.95 5.31
N ASN A 351 -19.04 4.89 4.43
CA ASN A 351 -19.00 4.74 2.98
C ASN A 351 -17.68 5.27 2.41
N LEU A 352 -17.18 4.63 1.36
CA LEU A 352 -16.01 5.08 0.62
C LEU A 352 -16.16 6.54 0.14
N ALA A 353 -17.32 6.88 -0.42
CA ALA A 353 -17.58 8.23 -0.92
C ALA A 353 -17.52 9.33 0.15
N ASP A 354 -17.71 8.99 1.42
CA ASP A 354 -17.62 9.95 2.53
C ASP A 354 -16.16 10.24 2.91
N ASN A 355 -15.26 9.33 2.60
CA ASN A 355 -13.84 9.44 2.91
C ASN A 355 -13.01 10.00 1.74
N LEU A 356 -13.53 9.94 0.53
CA LEU A 356 -12.89 10.46 -0.68
C LEU A 356 -13.19 11.94 -0.89
N HIS A 357 -12.45 12.53 -1.84
CA HIS A 357 -12.74 13.88 -2.30
C HIS A 357 -14.22 14.00 -2.74
N PRO A 358 -14.95 15.09 -2.41
CA PRO A 358 -16.35 15.28 -2.77
C PRO A 358 -16.64 15.10 -4.25
N PHE A 359 -15.64 15.34 -5.10
CA PHE A 359 -15.70 15.09 -6.55
C PHE A 359 -16.21 13.69 -6.90
N TYR A 360 -15.88 12.67 -6.11
CA TYR A 360 -16.23 11.29 -6.41
C TYR A 360 -17.68 10.91 -6.05
N LYS A 361 -18.38 11.71 -5.22
CA LYS A 361 -19.72 11.36 -4.71
C LYS A 361 -20.74 11.04 -5.79
N SER A 362 -20.64 11.72 -6.94
CA SER A 362 -21.61 11.58 -8.04
C SER A 362 -21.13 10.70 -9.19
N ILE A 363 -19.85 10.28 -9.17
CA ILE A 363 -19.26 9.58 -10.32
C ILE A 363 -18.69 8.20 -9.99
N MET A 364 -18.49 7.89 -8.69
CA MET A 364 -17.93 6.61 -8.26
C MET A 364 -18.89 5.46 -8.55
N LYS A 365 -18.39 4.44 -9.21
CA LYS A 365 -19.08 3.16 -9.42
C LYS A 365 -18.43 2.07 -8.59
N GLU A 366 -19.24 1.26 -7.95
CA GLU A 366 -18.80 0.11 -7.18
C GLU A 366 -19.11 -1.18 -7.94
N TYR A 367 -18.13 -2.06 -7.99
CA TYR A 367 -18.29 -3.44 -8.43
C TYR A 367 -17.92 -4.38 -7.30
N ILE A 368 -18.78 -5.34 -7.03
CA ILE A 368 -18.62 -6.29 -5.92
C ILE A 368 -18.08 -7.60 -6.47
N THR A 369 -17.08 -8.17 -5.80
CA THR A 369 -16.47 -9.43 -6.18
C THR A 369 -16.16 -10.30 -4.96
N ASP A 370 -16.17 -11.61 -5.13
CA ASP A 370 -15.63 -12.57 -4.16
C ASP A 370 -14.21 -13.05 -4.53
N GLY A 371 -13.58 -12.38 -5.51
CA GLY A 371 -12.25 -12.71 -6.03
C GLY A 371 -12.28 -13.62 -7.26
N VAL A 372 -13.38 -14.35 -7.49
CA VAL A 372 -13.55 -15.26 -8.62
C VAL A 372 -14.55 -14.73 -9.64
N ASP A 373 -15.71 -14.32 -9.17
CA ASP A 373 -16.79 -13.75 -9.98
C ASP A 373 -17.15 -12.35 -9.49
N TYR A 374 -17.90 -11.61 -10.30
CA TYR A 374 -18.56 -10.39 -9.87
C TYR A 374 -19.96 -10.70 -9.34
N LEU A 375 -20.45 -9.89 -8.43
CA LEU A 375 -21.73 -10.04 -7.78
C LEU A 375 -22.61 -8.82 -8.03
N SER A 376 -23.95 -9.05 -8.10
CA SER A 376 -24.90 -7.93 -8.04
C SER A 376 -24.86 -7.25 -6.67
N ALA A 377 -25.39 -6.03 -6.60
CA ALA A 377 -25.40 -5.22 -5.38
C ALA A 377 -26.10 -5.88 -4.18
N ASP A 378 -27.00 -6.82 -4.43
CA ASP A 378 -27.71 -7.61 -3.41
C ASP A 378 -27.07 -9.00 -3.18
N GLY A 379 -25.99 -9.32 -3.89
CA GLY A 379 -25.27 -10.59 -3.80
C GLY A 379 -25.97 -11.80 -4.42
N LYS A 380 -27.14 -11.63 -5.04
CA LYS A 380 -27.94 -12.75 -5.52
C LYS A 380 -27.56 -13.25 -6.90
N GLN A 381 -27.03 -12.38 -7.74
CA GLN A 381 -26.60 -12.73 -9.10
C GLN A 381 -25.07 -12.77 -9.16
N ARG A 382 -24.57 -13.72 -9.92
CA ARG A 382 -23.14 -13.88 -10.20
C ARG A 382 -22.89 -13.66 -11.69
N PHE A 383 -21.88 -12.90 -11.99
CA PHE A 383 -21.44 -12.58 -13.33
C PHE A 383 -20.02 -13.12 -13.53
N LYS A 384 -19.83 -13.94 -14.54
CA LYS A 384 -18.53 -14.52 -14.85
C LYS A 384 -17.50 -13.42 -15.13
N ALA A 385 -16.36 -13.52 -14.48
CA ALA A 385 -15.29 -12.53 -14.63
C ALA A 385 -14.82 -12.38 -16.08
N ASP A 386 -14.73 -13.50 -16.82
CA ASP A 386 -14.29 -13.58 -18.23
C ASP A 386 -15.17 -12.77 -19.20
N GLU A 387 -16.39 -12.49 -18.82
CA GLU A 387 -17.35 -11.75 -19.65
C GLU A 387 -17.57 -10.35 -19.10
N PHE A 388 -17.79 -10.26 -17.82
CA PHE A 388 -18.23 -9.03 -17.17
C PHE A 388 -17.13 -7.97 -17.03
N TYR A 389 -15.85 -8.37 -17.01
CA TYR A 389 -14.73 -7.42 -16.96
C TYR A 389 -14.77 -6.38 -18.09
N LYS A 390 -15.34 -6.73 -19.26
CA LYS A 390 -15.47 -5.80 -20.40
C LYS A 390 -16.30 -4.57 -20.07
N GLN A 391 -17.36 -4.77 -19.29
CA GLN A 391 -18.20 -3.67 -18.82
C GLN A 391 -17.43 -2.80 -17.82
N ILE A 392 -16.70 -3.41 -16.92
CA ILE A 392 -15.90 -2.69 -15.93
C ILE A 392 -14.79 -1.89 -16.61
N LYS A 393 -14.09 -2.51 -17.57
CA LYS A 393 -13.08 -1.83 -18.40
C LYS A 393 -13.65 -0.57 -19.07
N LYS A 394 -14.80 -0.70 -19.71
CA LYS A 394 -15.48 0.43 -20.32
C LYS A 394 -15.79 1.54 -19.31
N ASP A 395 -16.30 1.16 -18.15
CA ASP A 395 -16.63 2.13 -17.10
C ASP A 395 -15.41 2.81 -16.50
N ILE A 396 -14.28 2.12 -16.39
CA ILE A 396 -13.00 2.71 -15.98
C ILE A 396 -12.54 3.75 -17.02
N GLU A 397 -12.57 3.40 -18.30
CA GLU A 397 -12.15 4.29 -19.40
C GLU A 397 -13.07 5.52 -19.51
N GLU A 398 -14.37 5.35 -19.37
CA GLU A 398 -15.33 6.44 -19.40
C GLU A 398 -15.27 7.32 -18.16
N GLY A 399 -15.14 6.70 -16.99
CA GLY A 399 -15.01 7.39 -15.72
C GLY A 399 -13.74 8.22 -15.65
N ALA A 400 -12.62 7.67 -16.13
CA ALA A 400 -11.34 8.37 -16.14
C ALA A 400 -11.38 9.69 -16.92
N LYS A 401 -12.18 9.78 -17.99
CA LYS A 401 -12.38 11.03 -18.74
C LYS A 401 -12.99 12.15 -17.91
N LYS A 402 -13.57 11.85 -16.75
CA LYS A 402 -14.16 12.84 -15.83
C LYS A 402 -13.15 13.37 -14.82
N LEU A 403 -12.00 12.71 -14.64
CA LEU A 403 -10.98 13.20 -13.73
C LEU A 403 -10.52 14.60 -14.11
N PRO A 404 -10.28 15.48 -13.12
CA PRO A 404 -9.91 16.87 -13.41
C PRO A 404 -8.55 16.99 -14.10
N VAL A 405 -7.64 16.06 -13.80
CA VAL A 405 -6.32 15.99 -14.43
C VAL A 405 -6.09 14.56 -14.89
N LEU A 406 -5.75 14.39 -16.15
CA LEU A 406 -5.37 13.12 -16.75
C LEU A 406 -3.95 13.18 -17.25
N VAL A 407 -3.21 12.10 -17.06
CA VAL A 407 -1.82 11.96 -17.46
C VAL A 407 -1.70 10.82 -18.47
N LYS A 408 -1.12 11.11 -19.61
CA LYS A 408 -0.79 10.11 -20.63
C LYS A 408 0.72 10.13 -20.87
N GLY A 409 1.38 9.07 -20.46
CA GLY A 409 2.83 8.88 -20.63
C GLY A 409 3.18 7.44 -20.35
N GLU A 410 4.09 6.90 -21.14
CA GLU A 410 4.54 5.52 -20.98
C GLU A 410 5.39 5.39 -19.70
N LYS A 411 5.13 4.35 -18.90
CA LYS A 411 5.85 4.04 -17.66
C LYS A 411 6.02 5.27 -16.74
N THR A 412 4.97 6.06 -16.60
CA THR A 412 4.96 7.22 -15.71
C THR A 412 3.95 7.01 -14.59
N GLY A 413 4.43 7.02 -13.35
CA GLY A 413 3.58 7.09 -12.15
C GLY A 413 3.09 8.52 -11.96
N TRP A 414 1.82 8.70 -11.56
CA TRP A 414 1.26 10.02 -11.33
C TRP A 414 0.24 10.04 -10.20
N VAL A 415 0.24 11.14 -9.48
CA VAL A 415 -0.73 11.39 -8.40
C VAL A 415 -1.17 12.85 -8.48
N VAL A 416 -2.46 13.08 -8.27
CA VAL A 416 -3.04 14.43 -8.20
C VAL A 416 -3.68 14.63 -6.83
N ALA A 417 -3.39 15.74 -6.19
CA ALA A 417 -4.00 16.13 -4.91
C ALA A 417 -4.45 17.59 -4.93
N GLN A 418 -5.55 17.88 -4.28
CA GLN A 418 -5.97 19.26 -4.01
C GLN A 418 -5.26 19.76 -2.75
N VAL A 419 -4.31 20.68 -2.93
CA VAL A 419 -3.51 21.26 -1.84
C VAL A 419 -4.23 22.41 -1.15
N SER A 420 -4.99 23.16 -1.92
CA SER A 420 -5.84 24.26 -1.45
C SER A 420 -7.06 24.42 -2.36
N PRO A 421 -8.02 25.29 -2.04
CA PRO A 421 -9.17 25.50 -2.92
C PRO A 421 -8.80 25.85 -4.35
N THR A 422 -7.67 26.51 -4.58
CA THR A 422 -7.25 26.98 -5.91
C THR A 422 -5.95 26.34 -6.40
N HIS A 423 -5.41 25.35 -5.73
CA HIS A 423 -4.16 24.70 -6.16
C HIS A 423 -4.30 23.18 -6.18
N LEU A 424 -3.95 22.58 -7.32
CA LEU A 424 -3.78 21.15 -7.46
C LEU A 424 -2.28 20.84 -7.62
N ARG A 425 -1.82 19.82 -6.92
CA ARG A 425 -0.48 19.27 -7.05
C ARG A 425 -0.49 18.01 -7.89
N LEU A 426 0.23 18.04 -9.01
CA LEU A 426 0.50 16.86 -9.81
C LEU A 426 1.94 16.39 -9.54
N THR A 427 2.07 15.21 -8.98
CA THR A 427 3.37 14.52 -8.83
C THR A 427 3.52 13.53 -9.97
N LEU A 428 4.63 13.63 -10.71
CA LEU A 428 5.00 12.73 -11.80
C LEU A 428 6.30 12.03 -11.46
N VAL A 429 6.39 10.73 -11.69
CA VAL A 429 7.57 9.92 -11.36
C VAL A 429 7.91 8.99 -12.53
N ASP A 430 9.21 8.90 -12.90
CA ASP A 430 9.67 7.87 -13.82
C ASP A 430 9.53 6.49 -13.16
N GLY A 431 8.60 5.67 -13.66
CA GLY A 431 8.33 4.32 -13.19
C GLY A 431 9.23 3.25 -13.80
N GLY A 432 10.11 3.62 -14.73
CA GLY A 432 11.03 2.69 -15.38
C GLY A 432 12.20 2.33 -14.46
N TYR A 433 12.26 1.09 -13.98
CA TYR A 433 13.39 0.62 -13.17
C TYR A 433 14.52 0.05 -14.03
N LEU A 434 14.23 -0.93 -14.87
CA LEU A 434 15.23 -1.53 -15.76
C LEU A 434 15.66 -0.60 -16.89
N ALA A 435 14.75 0.24 -17.35
CA ALA A 435 14.99 1.18 -18.42
C ALA A 435 14.53 2.57 -17.97
N PRO A 436 15.27 3.21 -17.04
CA PRO A 436 15.03 4.60 -16.69
C PRO A 436 15.36 5.46 -17.90
N MET A 437 14.47 6.41 -18.17
CA MET A 437 14.68 7.34 -19.28
C MET A 437 13.81 8.58 -19.07
N ASP A 438 14.08 9.64 -19.80
CA ASP A 438 13.19 10.78 -19.85
C ASP A 438 11.81 10.35 -20.33
N ARG A 439 10.76 10.66 -19.55
CA ARG A 439 9.38 10.36 -19.90
C ARG A 439 8.68 11.60 -20.44
N LYS A 440 8.26 11.54 -21.69
CA LYS A 440 7.41 12.57 -22.27
C LYS A 440 5.96 12.29 -21.88
N VAL A 441 5.34 13.25 -21.24
CA VAL A 441 4.01 13.13 -20.64
C VAL A 441 3.12 14.24 -21.14
N LYS A 442 1.93 13.88 -21.60
CA LYS A 442 0.86 14.83 -21.89
C LYS A 442 -0.11 14.88 -20.73
N VAL A 443 -0.32 16.06 -20.18
CA VAL A 443 -1.28 16.33 -19.12
C VAL A 443 -2.50 17.02 -19.71
N THR A 444 -3.69 16.47 -19.45
CA THR A 444 -4.97 17.04 -19.87
C THR A 444 -5.72 17.55 -18.66
N LEU A 445 -6.25 18.77 -18.76
CA LEU A 445 -6.95 19.48 -17.71
C LEU A 445 -8.44 19.57 -18.09
N ASN A 446 -9.26 18.77 -17.42
CA ASN A 446 -10.68 18.65 -17.75
C ASN A 446 -11.52 19.68 -16.96
N ASN A 447 -12.20 20.57 -17.67
CA ASN A 447 -13.12 21.56 -17.09
C ASN A 447 -12.49 22.43 -15.97
N LEU A 448 -11.18 22.65 -16.03
CA LEU A 448 -10.46 23.51 -15.10
C LEU A 448 -10.20 24.89 -15.73
N ALA A 449 -10.58 25.95 -15.00
CA ALA A 449 -10.18 27.31 -15.33
C ALA A 449 -8.79 27.58 -14.75
N VAL A 450 -7.77 27.30 -15.54
CA VAL A 450 -6.37 27.38 -15.12
C VAL A 450 -5.85 28.79 -15.24
N LYS A 451 -5.13 29.28 -14.21
CA LYS A 451 -4.44 30.56 -14.19
C LYS A 451 -2.97 30.39 -14.55
N LYS A 452 -2.32 29.41 -13.95
CA LYS A 452 -0.89 29.14 -14.14
C LYS A 452 -0.57 27.68 -13.92
N VAL A 453 0.41 27.16 -14.66
CA VAL A 453 1.01 25.86 -14.42
C VAL A 453 2.51 26.03 -14.31
N SER A 454 3.11 25.53 -13.24
CA SER A 454 4.57 25.65 -13.03
C SER A 454 5.16 24.46 -12.26
N ASP A 455 6.40 24.11 -12.56
CA ASP A 455 7.18 23.17 -11.78
C ASP A 455 7.67 23.86 -10.50
N ILE A 456 7.53 23.21 -9.36
CA ILE A 456 7.92 23.77 -8.06
C ILE A 456 9.42 23.69 -7.86
N LEU A 457 10.11 22.70 -8.43
CA LEU A 457 11.53 22.49 -8.20
C LEU A 457 12.40 23.50 -8.94
N ASP A 458 12.06 23.81 -10.18
CA ASP A 458 12.90 24.66 -11.03
C ASP A 458 12.20 25.95 -11.51
N GLY A 459 10.92 26.13 -11.18
CA GLY A 459 10.15 27.32 -11.54
C GLY A 459 9.71 27.38 -13.01
N THR A 460 9.95 26.32 -13.79
CA THR A 460 9.53 26.24 -15.19
C THR A 460 8.03 26.44 -15.31
N SER A 461 7.61 27.39 -16.18
CA SER A 461 6.20 27.62 -16.50
C SER A 461 5.79 26.87 -17.75
N TYR A 462 4.61 26.23 -17.72
CA TYR A 462 4.06 25.48 -18.83
C TYR A 462 2.91 26.24 -19.50
N SER A 463 2.97 26.35 -20.82
CA SER A 463 1.87 26.93 -21.60
C SER A 463 0.77 25.90 -21.80
N VAL A 464 -0.44 26.20 -21.34
CA VAL A 464 -1.62 25.36 -21.57
C VAL A 464 -2.24 25.72 -22.92
N LYS A 465 -2.35 24.73 -23.81
CA LYS A 465 -3.00 24.85 -25.11
C LYS A 465 -4.05 23.74 -25.22
N ASP A 466 -5.23 24.06 -25.67
CA ASP A 466 -6.35 23.12 -25.83
C ASP A 466 -6.54 22.24 -24.57
N SER A 467 -6.54 22.91 -23.41
CA SER A 467 -6.65 22.24 -22.08
C SER A 467 -5.57 21.18 -21.83
N SER A 468 -4.40 21.30 -22.43
CA SER A 468 -3.30 20.36 -22.21
C SER A 468 -1.93 21.05 -22.23
N PHE A 469 -0.94 20.37 -21.64
CA PHE A 469 0.47 20.74 -21.71
C PHE A 469 1.35 19.51 -21.66
N ASP A 470 2.57 19.63 -22.14
CA ASP A 470 3.55 18.55 -22.14
C ASP A 470 4.61 18.78 -21.06
N VAL A 471 5.04 17.71 -20.42
CA VAL A 471 6.08 17.70 -19.40
C VAL A 471 7.09 16.60 -19.72
N THR A 472 8.36 16.86 -19.48
CA THR A 472 9.39 15.82 -19.44
C THR A 472 9.75 15.49 -18.00
N VAL A 473 9.48 14.27 -17.58
CA VAL A 473 9.97 13.73 -16.30
C VAL A 473 11.40 13.22 -16.53
N PRO A 474 12.40 13.74 -15.81
CA PRO A 474 13.78 13.33 -16.04
C PRO A 474 14.01 11.85 -15.70
N CYS A 475 14.97 11.26 -16.38
CA CYS A 475 15.41 9.89 -16.17
C CYS A 475 15.66 9.58 -14.69
N GLY A 476 14.92 8.60 -14.16
CA GLY A 476 15.07 8.16 -12.78
C GLY A 476 14.62 9.16 -11.71
N MET A 477 13.86 10.18 -12.09
CA MET A 477 13.48 11.28 -11.21
C MET A 477 11.96 11.51 -11.19
N PHE A 478 11.57 12.68 -10.74
CA PHE A 478 10.18 13.11 -10.56
C PHE A 478 10.02 14.60 -10.87
N ARG A 479 8.76 15.04 -10.97
CA ARG A 479 8.33 16.44 -11.09
C ARG A 479 7.18 16.73 -10.13
N PHE A 480 7.15 17.95 -9.62
CA PHE A 480 6.04 18.46 -8.82
C PHE A 480 5.46 19.69 -9.51
N ILE A 481 4.31 19.50 -10.14
CA ILE A 481 3.65 20.54 -10.92
C ILE A 481 2.53 21.17 -10.08
N ASP A 482 2.60 22.46 -9.89
CA ASP A 482 1.52 23.24 -9.31
C ASP A 482 0.60 23.74 -10.41
N ILE A 483 -0.69 23.46 -10.27
CA ILE A 483 -1.75 23.90 -11.17
C ILE A 483 -2.61 24.91 -10.40
N GLU A 484 -2.36 26.21 -10.63
CA GLU A 484 -3.13 27.29 -10.02
C GLU A 484 -4.39 27.56 -10.84
N LEU A 485 -5.53 27.56 -10.15
CA LEU A 485 -6.84 27.77 -10.74
C LEU A 485 -7.29 29.23 -10.57
N GLN A 486 -8.11 29.72 -11.51
CA GLN A 486 -8.73 31.06 -11.44
C GLN A 486 -9.83 31.15 -10.39
N LYS A 487 -10.42 30.03 -10.01
CA LYS A 487 -11.48 29.90 -9.02
C LYS A 487 -11.34 28.57 -8.26
N PRO A 488 -11.89 28.46 -7.05
CA PRO A 488 -11.85 27.22 -6.29
C PRO A 488 -12.36 26.01 -7.08
N PHE A 489 -11.66 24.88 -6.90
CA PHE A 489 -12.11 23.58 -7.39
C PHE A 489 -13.06 22.98 -6.36
N MET A 490 -14.34 23.06 -6.61
CA MET A 490 -15.46 22.60 -5.77
C MET A 490 -15.47 23.16 -4.34
#